data_991ac711a0e78a0024c8ee94bd087256
#
_entry.id   991ac711a0e78a0024c8ee94bd087256
#
_cell.length_a   1.000
_cell.length_b   1.000
_cell.length_c   1.000
_cell.angle_alpha   90.00
_cell.angle_beta   90.00
_cell.angle_gamma   90.00
#
_symmetry.space_group_name_H-M   'P 1'
#
loop_
_entity.id
_entity.type
_entity.pdbx_description
1 polymer ?
#
loop_
_entity_poly.entity_id
_entity_poly.type
_entity_poly.pdbx_seq_one_letter_code
_entity_poly.pdbx_strand_id
1 'polypeptide(L)'
;MPYYLQQVAYSTEGWEALVEKPQNRIEAVRPAIEKLGGKIESAWFAFGEYDVVLILQMPTNVDASAIAMAFAAGGACKSVRTTPLLTIAEAVEGMEKAAAAGYRAATATG
;
A
#
# COMPACT_ATOMS: atom_id res chain seq x y z
N MET A 1 -10.88 -7.47 6.77
CA MET A 1 -9.46 -7.47 6.36
C MET A 1 -8.88 -6.06 6.47
N PRO A 2 -7.65 -5.94 6.92
CA PRO A 2 -7.00 -4.62 6.99
C PRO A 2 -6.87 -3.94 5.64
N TYR A 3 -6.83 -2.62 5.67
CA TYR A 3 -6.65 -1.78 4.49
C TYR A 3 -5.21 -1.29 4.39
N TYR A 4 -4.74 -1.11 3.15
CA TYR A 4 -3.40 -0.62 2.86
C TYR A 4 -3.45 0.38 1.72
N LEU A 5 -2.70 1.48 1.89
CA LEU A 5 -2.42 2.39 0.80
C LEU A 5 -1.13 1.91 0.14
N GLN A 6 -1.19 1.59 -1.15
CA GLN A 6 0.00 1.21 -1.89
C GLN A 6 0.28 2.23 -2.98
N GLN A 7 1.49 2.73 -2.99
CA GLN A 7 1.94 3.74 -3.93
C GLN A 7 3.15 3.19 -4.69
N VAL A 8 3.06 3.24 -6.00
CA VAL A 8 4.06 2.64 -6.89
C VAL A 8 4.58 3.68 -7.87
N ALA A 9 5.89 3.74 -8.01
CA ALA A 9 6.53 4.51 -9.07
C ALA A 9 7.25 3.53 -10.01
N TYR A 10 7.03 3.68 -11.31
CA TYR A 10 7.67 2.82 -12.31
C TYR A 10 9.11 3.24 -12.56
N SER A 11 9.95 2.25 -12.89
CA SER A 11 11.29 2.49 -13.38
C SER A 11 11.25 3.01 -14.83
N THR A 12 12.38 3.47 -15.34
CA THR A 12 12.51 3.84 -16.75
C THR A 12 12.09 2.69 -17.66
N GLU A 13 12.55 1.48 -17.35
CA GLU A 13 12.22 0.27 -18.10
C GLU A 13 10.72 -0.03 -18.06
N GLY A 14 10.11 0.17 -16.90
CA GLY A 14 8.66 0.00 -16.74
C GLY A 14 7.88 1.00 -17.59
N TRP A 15 8.29 2.26 -17.60
CA TRP A 15 7.67 3.28 -18.43
C TRP A 15 7.83 3.02 -19.92
N GLU A 16 9.04 2.63 -20.34
CA GLU A 16 9.30 2.30 -21.74
C GLU A 16 8.38 1.20 -22.23
N ALA A 17 8.23 0.14 -21.43
CA ALA A 17 7.34 -0.97 -21.79
C ALA A 17 5.88 -0.53 -21.89
N LEU A 18 5.41 0.30 -20.96
CA LEU A 18 4.02 0.77 -20.94
C LEU A 18 3.71 1.74 -22.08
N VAL A 19 4.65 2.59 -22.43
CA VAL A 19 4.48 3.54 -23.55
C VAL A 19 4.51 2.79 -24.88
N GLU A 20 5.39 1.79 -25.02
CA GLU A 20 5.47 0.96 -26.21
C GLU A 20 4.21 0.12 -26.39
N LYS A 21 3.69 -0.45 -25.31
CA LYS A 21 2.49 -1.27 -25.32
C LYS A 21 1.53 -0.83 -24.21
N PRO A 22 0.73 0.20 -24.44
CA PRO A 22 -0.22 0.68 -23.45
C PRO A 22 -1.17 -0.43 -22.97
N GLN A 23 -1.36 -0.53 -21.67
CA GLN A 23 -2.17 -1.58 -21.07
C GLN A 23 -2.67 -1.18 -19.69
N ASN A 24 -3.74 -1.83 -19.25
CA ASN A 24 -4.24 -1.68 -17.90
C ASN A 24 -3.49 -2.62 -16.96
N ARG A 25 -2.45 -2.09 -16.29
CA ARG A 25 -1.65 -2.86 -15.35
C ARG A 25 -2.40 -3.27 -14.09
N ILE A 26 -3.46 -2.54 -13.74
CA ILE A 26 -4.28 -2.89 -12.56
C ILE A 26 -4.95 -4.25 -12.80
N GLU A 27 -5.51 -4.45 -13.99
CA GLU A 27 -6.11 -5.74 -14.33
C GLU A 27 -5.06 -6.85 -14.43
N ALA A 28 -3.83 -6.52 -14.84
CA ALA A 28 -2.75 -7.49 -14.91
C ALA A 28 -2.26 -7.96 -13.52
N VAL A 29 -2.30 -7.09 -12.51
CA VAL A 29 -1.82 -7.43 -11.16
C VAL A 29 -2.94 -7.96 -10.25
N ARG A 30 -4.20 -7.75 -10.61
CA ARG A 30 -5.34 -8.21 -9.82
C ARG A 30 -5.27 -9.70 -9.45
N PRO A 31 -4.97 -10.63 -10.37
CA PRO A 31 -4.89 -12.05 -10.02
C PRO A 31 -3.86 -12.37 -8.93
N ALA A 32 -2.72 -11.68 -8.93
CA ALA A 32 -1.69 -11.88 -7.91
C ALA A 32 -2.19 -11.44 -6.52
N ILE A 33 -2.88 -10.32 -6.47
CA ILE A 33 -3.46 -9.80 -5.22
C ILE A 33 -4.54 -10.75 -4.70
N GLU A 34 -5.42 -11.20 -5.58
CA GLU A 34 -6.50 -12.13 -5.21
C GLU A 34 -5.96 -13.49 -4.78
N LYS A 35 -4.89 -13.96 -5.41
CA LYS A 35 -4.23 -15.22 -5.04
C LYS A 35 -3.70 -15.17 -3.61
N LEU A 36 -3.30 -14.01 -3.14
CA LEU A 36 -2.87 -13.80 -1.75
C LEU A 36 -4.05 -13.56 -0.80
N GLY A 37 -5.27 -13.69 -1.30
CA GLY A 37 -6.48 -13.49 -0.50
C GLY A 37 -6.92 -12.03 -0.39
N GLY A 38 -6.30 -11.15 -1.15
CA GLY A 38 -6.57 -9.72 -1.11
C GLY A 38 -7.61 -9.26 -2.12
N LYS A 39 -7.88 -7.97 -2.07
CA LYS A 39 -8.87 -7.31 -2.93
C LYS A 39 -8.45 -5.87 -3.20
N ILE A 40 -8.62 -5.42 -4.44
CA ILE A 40 -8.42 -4.02 -4.79
C ILE A 40 -9.72 -3.27 -4.53
N GLU A 41 -9.69 -2.34 -3.58
CA GLU A 41 -10.85 -1.47 -3.29
C GLU A 41 -10.97 -0.34 -4.29
N SER A 42 -9.84 0.29 -4.61
CA SER A 42 -9.79 1.35 -5.60
C SER A 42 -8.39 1.45 -6.18
N ALA A 43 -8.30 1.98 -7.40
CA ALA A 43 -7.04 2.13 -8.11
C ALA A 43 -7.07 3.43 -8.92
N TRP A 44 -5.97 4.16 -8.89
CA TRP A 44 -5.84 5.45 -9.55
C TRP A 44 -4.45 5.55 -10.19
N PHE A 45 -4.39 6.19 -11.32
CA PHE A 45 -3.13 6.58 -11.92
C PHE A 45 -2.83 8.03 -11.52
N ALA A 46 -1.59 8.31 -11.20
CA ALA A 46 -1.13 9.65 -10.82
C ALA A 46 0.07 10.03 -11.68
N PHE A 47 0.39 11.30 -11.73
CA PHE A 47 1.61 11.76 -12.39
C PHE A 47 2.28 12.81 -11.51
N GLY A 48 3.02 12.33 -10.53
CA GLY A 48 3.74 13.08 -9.54
C GLY A 48 4.89 12.23 -9.03
N GLU A 49 5.06 12.18 -7.73
CA GLU A 49 6.08 11.32 -7.13
C GLU A 49 5.78 9.84 -7.35
N TYR A 50 4.51 9.47 -7.30
CA TYR A 50 4.06 8.10 -7.58
C TYR A 50 3.16 8.08 -8.80
N ASP A 51 3.10 6.93 -9.45
CA ASP A 51 2.38 6.75 -10.72
C ASP A 51 1.09 5.96 -10.54
N VAL A 52 1.05 5.04 -9.59
CA VAL A 52 -0.14 4.25 -9.29
C VAL A 52 -0.40 4.32 -7.79
N VAL A 53 -1.67 4.53 -7.45
CA VAL A 53 -2.13 4.56 -6.06
C VAL A 53 -3.26 3.56 -5.92
N LEU A 54 -3.09 2.61 -5.01
CA LEU A 54 -4.08 1.55 -4.75
C LEU A 54 -4.54 1.61 -3.30
N ILE A 55 -5.81 1.36 -3.09
CA ILE A 55 -6.32 0.97 -1.78
C ILE A 55 -6.63 -0.50 -1.84
N LEU A 56 -5.94 -1.28 -1.00
CA LEU A 56 -6.04 -2.73 -0.97
C LEU A 56 -6.62 -3.19 0.36
N GLN A 57 -7.34 -4.32 0.33
CA GLN A 57 -7.58 -5.13 1.51
C GLN A 57 -6.71 -6.37 1.39
N MET A 58 -5.97 -6.69 2.45
CA MET A 58 -5.15 -7.90 2.50
C MET A 58 -5.45 -8.63 3.81
N PRO A 59 -5.37 -9.97 3.83
CA PRO A 59 -5.68 -10.73 5.04
C PRO A 59 -4.78 -10.38 6.21
N THR A 60 -3.48 -10.23 5.96
CA THR A 60 -2.47 -9.97 7.00
C THR A 60 -1.39 -9.03 6.47
N ASN A 61 -0.56 -8.52 7.38
CA ASN A 61 0.63 -7.74 7.01
C ASN A 61 1.61 -8.57 6.20
N VAL A 62 1.69 -9.88 6.44
CA VAL A 62 2.58 -10.77 5.67
C VAL A 62 2.14 -10.82 4.22
N ASP A 63 0.84 -10.95 3.96
CA ASP A 63 0.30 -10.97 2.60
C ASP A 63 0.51 -9.61 1.90
N ALA A 64 0.31 -8.51 2.63
CA ALA A 64 0.56 -7.17 2.11
C ALA A 64 2.04 -6.97 1.75
N SER A 65 2.95 -7.46 2.59
CA SER A 65 4.38 -7.40 2.33
C SER A 65 4.76 -8.27 1.13
N ALA A 66 4.11 -9.41 0.96
CA ALA A 66 4.38 -10.32 -0.14
C ALA A 66 4.09 -9.65 -1.50
N ILE A 67 2.97 -8.95 -1.63
CA ILE A 67 2.66 -8.27 -2.89
C ILE A 67 3.61 -7.10 -3.14
N ALA A 68 4.01 -6.39 -2.11
CA ALA A 68 4.98 -5.30 -2.22
C ALA A 68 6.34 -5.83 -2.70
N MET A 69 6.80 -6.94 -2.14
CA MET A 69 8.04 -7.59 -2.55
C MET A 69 7.96 -8.10 -3.99
N ALA A 70 6.83 -8.66 -4.39
CA ALA A 70 6.63 -9.13 -5.75
C ALA A 70 6.75 -7.99 -6.76
N PHE A 71 6.17 -6.85 -6.47
CA PHE A 71 6.27 -5.67 -7.32
C PHE A 71 7.71 -5.16 -7.39
N ALA A 72 8.38 -5.09 -6.25
CA ALA A 72 9.78 -4.65 -6.21
C ALA A 72 10.71 -5.59 -6.97
N ALA A 73 10.50 -6.90 -6.85
CA ALA A 73 11.33 -7.91 -7.50
C ALA A 73 11.13 -7.96 -9.01
N GLY A 74 9.99 -7.49 -9.50
CA GLY A 74 9.65 -7.56 -10.92
C GLY A 74 10.45 -6.63 -11.83
N GLY A 75 11.17 -5.66 -11.28
CA GLY A 75 12.06 -4.77 -12.04
C GLY A 75 11.40 -3.59 -12.73
N ALA A 76 10.07 -3.57 -12.85
CA ALA A 76 9.34 -2.47 -13.48
C ALA A 76 9.03 -1.30 -12.53
N CYS A 77 9.28 -1.49 -11.24
CA CYS A 77 8.99 -0.48 -10.21
C CYS A 77 10.29 0.00 -9.57
N LYS A 78 10.51 1.31 -9.55
CA LYS A 78 11.65 1.88 -8.85
C LYS A 78 11.36 2.13 -7.38
N SER A 79 10.08 2.22 -7.00
CA SER A 79 9.66 2.45 -5.63
C SER A 79 8.29 1.84 -5.39
N VAL A 80 8.14 1.16 -4.27
CA VAL A 80 6.87 0.62 -3.80
C VAL A 80 6.74 1.01 -2.33
N ARG A 81 5.68 1.73 -2.01
CA ARG A 81 5.43 2.15 -0.63
C ARG A 81 4.08 1.62 -0.18
N THR A 82 4.07 0.88 0.92
CA THR A 82 2.87 0.30 1.50
C THR A 82 2.65 0.89 2.88
N THR A 83 1.50 1.52 3.08
CA THR A 83 1.13 2.14 4.34
C THR A 83 -0.10 1.45 4.90
N PRO A 84 0.00 0.79 6.07
CA PRO A 84 -1.18 0.24 6.73
C PRO A 84 -2.14 1.35 7.12
N LEU A 85 -3.42 1.09 6.92
CA LEU A 85 -4.48 2.05 7.23
C LEU A 85 -5.36 1.50 8.34
N LEU A 86 -5.89 2.38 9.15
CA LEU A 86 -6.91 2.06 10.13
C LEU A 86 -8.22 2.72 9.71
N THR A 87 -9.34 2.08 10.01
CA THR A 87 -10.61 2.77 9.95
C THR A 87 -10.65 3.85 11.03
N ILE A 88 -11.55 4.80 10.88
CA ILE A 88 -11.70 5.86 11.91
C ILE A 88 -12.07 5.24 13.25
N ALA A 89 -12.92 4.21 13.27
CA ALA A 89 -13.29 3.51 14.50
C ALA A 89 -12.08 2.84 15.17
N GLU A 90 -11.23 2.20 14.37
CA GLU A 90 -9.99 1.59 14.88
C GLU A 90 -9.03 2.66 15.42
N ALA A 91 -8.96 3.81 14.77
CA ALA A 91 -8.13 4.92 15.24
C ALA A 91 -8.63 5.45 16.60
N VAL A 92 -9.94 5.56 16.79
CA VAL A 92 -10.53 5.95 18.07
C VAL A 92 -10.20 4.94 19.16
N GLU A 93 -10.32 3.65 18.86
CA GLU A 93 -9.92 2.59 19.78
C GLU A 93 -8.44 2.71 20.16
N GLY A 94 -7.59 2.98 19.18
CA GLY A 94 -6.16 3.21 19.42
C GLY A 94 -5.91 4.41 20.34
N MET A 95 -6.65 5.49 20.17
CA MET A 95 -6.58 6.66 21.04
C MET A 95 -6.95 6.34 22.49
N GLU A 96 -8.00 5.54 22.69
CA GLU A 96 -8.42 5.08 24.01
C GLU A 96 -7.35 4.24 24.68
N LYS A 97 -6.74 3.32 23.92
CA LYS A 97 -5.64 2.49 24.42
C LYS A 97 -4.40 3.32 24.75
N ALA A 98 -4.11 4.33 23.91
CA ALA A 98 -3.00 5.23 24.14
C ALA A 98 -3.17 6.03 25.44
N ALA A 99 -4.38 6.51 25.71
CA ALA A 99 -4.69 7.23 26.96
C ALA A 99 -4.49 6.33 28.17
N ALA A 100 -4.86 5.04 28.06
CA ALA A 100 -4.73 4.08 29.15
C ALA A 100 -3.30 3.57 29.35
N ALA A 101 -2.40 3.77 28.39
CA ALA A 101 -1.03 3.26 28.44
C ALA A 101 -0.14 3.98 29.45
N GLY A 102 -0.52 5.17 29.90
CA GLY A 102 0.21 5.90 30.92
C GLY A 102 1.54 6.52 30.46
N TYR A 103 1.75 6.66 29.14
CA TYR A 103 2.96 7.27 28.62
C TYR A 103 3.02 8.75 28.94
N ARG A 104 4.21 9.21 29.33
CA ARG A 104 4.51 10.64 29.52
C ARG A 104 5.64 11.05 28.60
N ALA A 105 5.45 12.16 27.89
CA ALA A 105 6.48 12.71 27.03
C ALA A 105 7.66 13.23 27.85
N ALA A 106 8.87 13.17 27.27
CA ALA A 106 10.06 13.71 27.92
C ALA A 106 9.96 15.20 28.24
N THR A 107 9.09 15.93 27.53
CA THR A 107 8.83 17.36 27.75
C THR A 107 7.77 17.61 28.83
N ALA A 108 7.12 16.57 29.35
CA ALA A 108 6.12 16.71 30.38
C ALA A 108 6.77 17.09 31.70
N THR A 109 6.17 18.05 32.41
CA THR A 109 6.62 18.44 33.76
C THR A 109 6.01 17.54 34.80
N GLY A 110 6.82 16.94 35.57
CA GLY A 110 6.37 16.09 36.69
C GLY A 110 6.25 14.62 36.40
#